data_c4a2bbd6d743c88ecc3e5fc33bf3a374
#
_entry.id   c4a2bbd6d743c88ecc3e5fc33bf3a374
#
_cell.length_a   1.000
_cell.length_b   1.000
_cell.length_c   1.000
_cell.angle_alpha   90.00
_cell.angle_beta   90.00
_cell.angle_gamma   90.00
#
_symmetry.space_group_name_H-M   'P 1'
#
loop_
_entity.id
_entity.type
_entity.pdbx_description
1 polymer ?
#
loop_
_entity_poly.entity_id
_entity_poly.type
_entity_poly.pdbx_seq_one_letter_code
_entity_poly.pdbx_strand_id
1 'polypeptide(L)'
;SSVIIITTIGGSIQSTLTATMNSLGGNTVSAYVQARYPETDDEWETWIYPEMTDEDYVSQEMIDGLIAAYPDEVSGIAAENYLGGGQIVDPKDSDNYANVVIEGITPEYLDFMKLDMHAGRSLTAADNSGKKRVCVIADIMAERYFNGRDPIGEQISVTTSDGSIFDFVVVGVYEYNQALFGKIDPTIPEKDRSTQMMVPIQTSFKLQGSDQAGYEYFNLLLTPLADVDQATNH
;
A
#
# COMPACT_ATOMS: atom_id res chain seq x y z
N SER A 1 25.26 5.59 4.88
CA SER A 1 24.24 4.59 4.52
C SER A 1 24.24 3.54 5.61
N SER A 2 23.23 3.57 6.44
CA SER A 2 23.06 2.54 7.48
C SER A 2 22.17 1.44 6.93
N VAL A 3 22.61 0.20 7.05
CA VAL A 3 21.88 -0.99 6.62
C VAL A 3 21.42 -1.72 7.87
N ILE A 4 20.11 -1.79 8.10
CA ILE A 4 19.54 -2.68 9.11
C ILE A 4 19.29 -4.02 8.41
N ILE A 5 19.93 -5.07 8.89
CA ILE A 5 19.70 -6.43 8.41
C ILE A 5 18.84 -7.13 9.46
N ILE A 6 17.54 -7.31 9.15
CA ILE A 6 16.68 -8.17 9.94
C ILE A 6 16.69 -9.55 9.26
N THR A 7 17.34 -10.52 9.88
CA THR A 7 17.32 -11.90 9.39
C THR A 7 16.14 -12.63 9.99
N THR A 8 15.16 -12.97 9.15
CA THR A 8 14.10 -13.90 9.54
C THR A 8 14.59 -15.34 9.31
N ILE A 9 14.58 -16.16 10.36
CA ILE A 9 14.93 -17.59 10.28
C ILE A 9 13.62 -18.35 10.08
N GLY A 10 13.33 -18.73 8.85
CA GLY A 10 12.20 -19.58 8.51
C GLY A 10 12.33 -20.09 7.07
N GLY A 11 12.41 -21.38 6.88
CA GLY A 11 12.46 -22.00 5.56
C GLY A 11 13.84 -22.11 4.92
N SER A 12 13.90 -22.70 3.74
CA SER A 12 15.13 -22.95 2.96
C SER A 12 15.73 -21.70 2.30
N ILE A 13 15.09 -20.54 2.46
CA ILE A 13 15.53 -19.27 1.91
C ILE A 13 15.83 -18.31 3.06
N GLN A 14 17.08 -17.89 3.18
CA GLN A 14 17.42 -16.76 4.04
C GLN A 14 17.06 -15.47 3.31
N SER A 15 15.89 -14.92 3.62
CA SER A 15 15.54 -13.58 3.18
C SER A 15 16.26 -12.56 4.06
N THR A 16 16.89 -11.58 3.43
CA THR A 16 17.53 -10.47 4.12
C THR A 16 16.66 -9.22 3.93
N LEU A 17 16.15 -8.69 5.03
CA LEU A 17 15.52 -7.39 5.01
C LEU A 17 16.60 -6.31 5.02
N THR A 18 16.72 -5.55 3.96
CA THR A 18 17.66 -4.44 3.85
C THR A 18 16.91 -3.13 3.96
N ALA A 19 17.30 -2.30 4.92
CA ALA A 19 16.75 -0.98 5.12
C ALA A 19 17.71 0.09 4.61
N THR A 20 17.21 1.03 3.83
CA THR A 20 17.96 2.18 3.32
C THR A 20 17.29 3.47 3.81
N MET A 21 18.08 4.39 4.35
CA MET A 21 17.59 5.72 4.73
C MET A 21 17.20 6.51 3.48
N ASN A 22 15.94 6.90 3.39
CA ASN A 22 15.43 7.73 2.30
C ASN A 22 15.22 9.17 2.76
N SER A 23 15.68 10.13 1.98
CA SER A 23 15.64 11.57 2.29
C SER A 23 14.29 12.24 2.03
N LEU A 24 13.22 11.49 1.83
CA LEU A 24 11.87 12.04 1.69
C LEU A 24 11.30 12.42 3.06
N GLY A 25 11.78 13.51 3.63
CA GLY A 25 11.19 14.11 4.82
C GLY A 25 11.85 13.78 6.16
N GLY A 26 13.01 13.15 6.20
CA GLY A 26 13.89 13.16 7.37
C GLY A 26 13.72 12.02 8.38
N ASN A 27 12.59 11.29 8.45
CA ASN A 27 12.35 10.30 9.50
C ASN A 27 11.73 9.00 8.96
N THR A 28 12.26 8.45 7.85
CA THR A 28 11.80 7.16 7.32
C THR A 28 12.96 6.25 6.97
N VAL A 29 12.76 4.95 7.15
CA VAL A 29 13.69 3.89 6.73
C VAL A 29 12.94 2.96 5.79
N SER A 30 13.40 2.85 4.54
CA SER A 30 12.83 1.90 3.59
C SER A 30 13.37 0.51 3.87
N ALA A 31 12.48 -0.46 3.93
CA ALA A 31 12.77 -1.85 4.18
C ALA A 31 12.18 -2.71 3.04
N TYR A 32 12.93 -3.70 2.60
CA TYR A 32 12.47 -4.64 1.59
C TYR A 32 13.01 -6.04 1.84
N VAL A 33 12.26 -7.04 1.42
CA VAL A 33 12.65 -8.44 1.45
C VAL A 33 13.28 -8.79 0.11
N GLN A 34 14.45 -9.42 0.16
CA GLN A 34 15.09 -9.92 -1.04
C GLN A 34 15.76 -11.27 -0.77
N ALA A 35 15.86 -12.09 -1.80
CA ALA A 35 16.62 -13.31 -1.74
C ALA A 35 18.11 -13.01 -1.44
N ARG A 36 18.75 -13.90 -0.68
CA ARG A 36 20.19 -13.80 -0.46
C ARG A 36 20.92 -14.08 -1.78
N TYR A 37 21.74 -13.13 -2.19
CA TYR A 37 22.62 -13.33 -3.33
C TYR A 37 23.86 -14.13 -2.94
N PRO A 38 24.44 -14.89 -3.88
CA PRO A 38 25.72 -15.56 -3.68
C PRO A 38 26.83 -14.61 -3.27
N GLU A 39 27.71 -15.06 -2.40
CA GLU A 39 28.87 -14.30 -1.92
C GLU A 39 30.15 -14.63 -2.67
N THR A 40 30.18 -15.78 -3.37
CA THR A 40 31.36 -16.30 -4.09
C THR A 40 31.04 -16.59 -5.54
N ASP A 41 32.05 -16.54 -6.41
CA ASP A 41 31.90 -16.83 -7.85
C ASP A 41 31.39 -18.26 -8.10
N ASP A 42 31.84 -19.22 -7.29
CA ASP A 42 31.45 -20.64 -7.40
C ASP A 42 29.94 -20.83 -7.10
N GLU A 43 29.41 -20.05 -6.17
CA GLU A 43 27.97 -20.06 -5.85
C GLU A 43 27.13 -19.47 -6.99
N TRP A 44 27.66 -18.45 -7.72
CA TRP A 44 26.98 -17.85 -8.86
C TRP A 44 26.79 -18.80 -10.04
N GLU A 45 27.71 -19.76 -10.25
CA GLU A 45 27.62 -20.73 -11.35
C GLU A 45 26.37 -21.61 -11.28
N THR A 46 25.86 -21.87 -10.08
CA THR A 46 24.71 -22.76 -9.83
C THR A 46 23.50 -22.06 -9.25
N TRP A 47 23.63 -20.77 -8.95
CA TRP A 47 22.56 -20.02 -8.30
C TRP A 47 21.37 -19.79 -9.23
N ILE A 48 20.19 -20.14 -8.73
CA ILE A 48 18.91 -19.84 -9.36
C ILE A 48 18.16 -18.92 -8.40
N TYR A 49 17.56 -17.85 -8.92
CA TYR A 49 16.75 -16.98 -8.07
C TYR A 49 15.66 -17.82 -7.38
N PRO A 50 15.63 -17.86 -6.06
CA PRO A 50 14.66 -18.69 -5.35
C PRO A 50 13.25 -18.11 -5.53
N GLU A 51 12.28 -19.00 -5.65
CA GLU A 51 10.88 -18.62 -5.63
C GLU A 51 10.48 -18.20 -4.21
N MET A 52 9.98 -16.98 -4.06
CA MET A 52 9.53 -16.46 -2.77
C MET A 52 8.21 -17.11 -2.38
N THR A 53 8.10 -17.48 -1.12
CA THR A 53 6.90 -18.03 -0.51
C THR A 53 6.29 -17.04 0.50
N ASP A 54 5.07 -17.28 0.93
CA ASP A 54 4.41 -16.41 1.93
C ASP A 54 5.20 -16.31 3.25
N GLU A 55 6.02 -17.32 3.58
CA GLU A 55 6.87 -17.33 4.78
C GLU A 55 8.08 -16.40 4.68
N ASP A 56 8.46 -16.01 3.47
CA ASP A 56 9.59 -15.12 3.21
C ASP A 56 9.27 -13.64 3.39
N TYR A 57 7.97 -13.29 3.41
CA TYR A 57 7.52 -11.91 3.59
C TYR A 57 7.41 -11.50 5.06
N VAL A 58 7.52 -10.21 5.33
CA VAL A 58 7.33 -9.66 6.68
C VAL A 58 5.86 -9.69 7.04
N SER A 59 5.48 -10.44 8.07
CA SER A 59 4.08 -10.54 8.49
C SER A 59 3.62 -9.30 9.27
N GLN A 60 2.30 -9.10 9.37
CA GLN A 60 1.72 -8.06 10.21
C GLN A 60 2.12 -8.23 11.69
N GLU A 61 2.19 -9.47 12.18
CA GLU A 61 2.61 -9.76 13.55
C GLU A 61 4.06 -9.32 13.82
N MET A 62 4.95 -9.49 12.83
CA MET A 62 6.35 -9.02 12.93
C MET A 62 6.40 -7.50 12.98
N ILE A 63 5.58 -6.81 12.18
CA ILE A 63 5.47 -5.35 12.20
C ILE A 63 4.95 -4.86 13.56
N ASP A 64 3.87 -5.46 14.05
CA ASP A 64 3.28 -5.12 15.34
C ASP A 64 4.28 -5.36 16.50
N GLY A 65 5.05 -6.45 16.42
CA GLY A 65 6.13 -6.76 17.35
C GLY A 65 7.25 -5.74 17.32
N LEU A 66 7.65 -5.28 16.12
CA LEU A 66 8.65 -4.24 15.95
C LEU A 66 8.19 -2.91 16.57
N ILE A 67 6.97 -2.47 16.27
CA ILE A 67 6.41 -1.24 16.84
C ILE A 67 6.30 -1.33 18.35
N ALA A 68 5.88 -2.49 18.88
CA ALA A 68 5.78 -2.71 20.32
C ALA A 68 7.12 -2.75 21.04
N ALA A 69 8.19 -3.20 20.36
CA ALA A 69 9.55 -3.25 20.91
C ALA A 69 10.22 -1.85 20.92
N TYR A 70 9.86 -0.98 19.97
CA TYR A 70 10.47 0.33 19.77
C TYR A 70 9.42 1.46 19.67
N PRO A 71 8.54 1.63 20.70
CA PRO A 71 7.40 2.56 20.62
C PRO A 71 7.81 4.03 20.61
N ASP A 72 9.02 4.35 21.11
CA ASP A 72 9.56 5.71 21.12
C ASP A 72 10.26 6.08 19.80
N GLU A 73 10.66 5.09 19.00
CA GLU A 73 11.40 5.27 17.74
C GLU A 73 10.53 5.04 16.50
N VAL A 74 9.57 4.10 16.54
CA VAL A 74 8.77 3.69 15.40
C VAL A 74 7.30 4.01 15.64
N SER A 75 6.72 4.85 14.78
CA SER A 75 5.31 5.24 14.87
C SER A 75 4.37 4.37 14.01
N GLY A 76 4.90 3.66 13.02
CA GLY A 76 4.12 2.84 12.11
C GLY A 76 4.89 2.46 10.85
N ILE A 77 4.17 1.97 9.87
CA ILE A 77 4.71 1.69 8.53
C ILE A 77 3.83 2.32 7.45
N ALA A 78 4.45 2.76 6.36
CA ALA A 78 3.76 3.10 5.12
C ALA A 78 4.09 2.04 4.06
N ALA A 79 3.07 1.36 3.57
CA ALA A 79 3.19 0.33 2.54
C ALA A 79 1.98 0.36 1.61
N GLU A 80 2.20 -0.12 0.39
CA GLU A 80 1.18 -0.29 -0.62
C GLU A 80 1.23 -1.68 -1.23
N ASN A 81 0.12 -2.13 -1.79
CA ASN A 81 -0.01 -3.38 -2.51
C ASN A 81 -0.93 -3.19 -3.72
N TYR A 82 -0.38 -3.35 -4.92
CA TYR A 82 -1.14 -3.21 -6.17
C TYR A 82 -2.06 -4.42 -6.38
N LEU A 83 -3.37 -4.17 -6.40
CA LEU A 83 -4.38 -5.22 -6.63
C LEU A 83 -4.78 -5.34 -8.10
N GLY A 84 -4.63 -4.29 -8.88
CA GLY A 84 -4.97 -4.27 -10.30
C GLY A 84 -5.81 -3.08 -10.73
N GLY A 85 -6.05 -3.00 -12.05
CA GLY A 85 -6.99 -2.05 -12.63
C GLY A 85 -8.41 -2.58 -12.62
N GLY A 86 -9.38 -1.67 -12.52
CA GLY A 86 -10.79 -2.02 -12.58
C GLY A 86 -11.67 -0.88 -13.09
N GLN A 87 -12.93 -1.20 -13.30
CA GLN A 87 -13.95 -0.23 -13.72
C GLN A 87 -15.15 -0.29 -12.78
N ILE A 88 -15.64 0.88 -12.40
CA ILE A 88 -16.89 1.05 -11.66
C ILE A 88 -17.91 1.55 -12.66
N VAL A 89 -19.05 0.89 -12.78
CA VAL A 89 -20.14 1.27 -13.69
C VAL A 89 -21.39 1.57 -12.87
N ASP A 90 -22.06 2.70 -13.16
CA ASP A 90 -23.33 3.00 -12.52
C ASP A 90 -24.38 1.99 -13.02
N PRO A 91 -25.05 1.24 -12.13
CA PRO A 91 -26.01 0.22 -12.53
C PRO A 91 -27.27 0.81 -13.22
N LYS A 92 -27.48 2.14 -13.10
CA LYS A 92 -28.62 2.83 -13.72
C LYS A 92 -28.25 3.54 -15.03
N ASP A 93 -26.94 3.75 -15.26
CA ASP A 93 -26.43 4.46 -16.43
C ASP A 93 -25.06 3.87 -16.81
N SER A 94 -25.05 2.98 -17.78
CA SER A 94 -23.82 2.32 -18.24
C SER A 94 -22.80 3.27 -18.88
N ASP A 95 -23.23 4.46 -19.31
CA ASP A 95 -22.33 5.49 -19.84
C ASP A 95 -21.61 6.28 -18.73
N ASN A 96 -22.10 6.16 -17.48
CA ASN A 96 -21.46 6.70 -16.30
C ASN A 96 -20.57 5.62 -15.64
N TYR A 97 -19.28 5.66 -15.93
CA TYR A 97 -18.29 4.75 -15.36
C TYR A 97 -17.04 5.50 -14.90
N ALA A 98 -16.22 4.86 -14.08
CA ALA A 98 -14.92 5.34 -13.66
C ALA A 98 -13.89 4.21 -13.76
N ASN A 99 -12.72 4.53 -14.30
CA ASN A 99 -11.57 3.62 -14.28
C ASN A 99 -10.74 3.88 -13.02
N VAL A 100 -10.33 2.82 -12.35
CA VAL A 100 -9.56 2.89 -11.12
C VAL A 100 -8.38 1.93 -11.13
N VAL A 101 -7.32 2.31 -10.43
CA VAL A 101 -6.25 1.42 -9.98
C VAL A 101 -6.52 1.13 -8.51
N ILE A 102 -6.67 -0.14 -8.16
CA ILE A 102 -6.96 -0.55 -6.78
C ILE A 102 -5.63 -0.79 -6.07
N GLU A 103 -5.39 -0.03 -5.01
CA GLU A 103 -4.19 -0.11 -4.19
C GLU A 103 -4.56 -0.39 -2.74
N GLY A 104 -4.02 -1.49 -2.20
CA GLY A 104 -4.04 -1.73 -0.75
C GLY A 104 -3.03 -0.82 -0.07
N ILE A 105 -3.43 -0.07 0.95
CA ILE A 105 -2.52 0.82 1.68
C ILE A 105 -2.63 0.61 3.19
N THR A 106 -1.53 0.88 3.90
CA THR A 106 -1.55 0.99 5.36
C THR A 106 -2.25 2.27 5.81
N PRO A 107 -2.75 2.33 7.05
CA PRO A 107 -3.45 3.52 7.56
C PRO A 107 -2.62 4.82 7.48
N GLU A 108 -1.31 4.72 7.65
CA GLU A 108 -0.37 5.83 7.66
C GLU A 108 0.07 6.30 6.26
N TYR A 109 -0.29 5.55 5.23
CA TYR A 109 0.19 5.79 3.85
C TYR A 109 -0.22 7.16 3.29
N LEU A 110 -1.46 7.59 3.53
CA LEU A 110 -1.93 8.90 3.02
C LEU A 110 -1.14 10.05 3.64
N ASP A 111 -0.88 10.01 4.94
CA ASP A 111 -0.08 11.01 5.64
C ASP A 111 1.38 10.97 5.17
N PHE A 112 1.94 9.77 4.99
CA PHE A 112 3.29 9.57 4.43
C PHE A 112 3.43 10.18 3.03
N MET A 113 2.44 9.97 2.16
CA MET A 113 2.39 10.52 0.81
C MET A 113 1.96 11.99 0.77
N LYS A 114 1.61 12.58 1.92
CA LYS A 114 1.09 13.96 2.03
C LYS A 114 -0.14 14.19 1.13
N LEU A 115 -1.05 13.24 1.16
CA LEU A 115 -2.33 13.31 0.48
C LEU A 115 -3.38 13.85 1.45
N ASP A 116 -3.90 15.02 1.15
CA ASP A 116 -4.93 15.66 1.95
C ASP A 116 -6.31 15.04 1.72
N MET A 117 -7.09 14.93 2.79
CA MET A 117 -8.48 14.47 2.70
C MET A 117 -9.38 15.64 2.32
N HIS A 118 -10.14 15.47 1.24
CA HIS A 118 -11.16 16.43 0.79
C HIS A 118 -12.47 16.25 1.56
N ALA A 119 -12.91 15.02 1.82
CA ALA A 119 -14.14 14.70 2.54
C ALA A 119 -14.05 13.34 3.24
N GLY A 120 -14.91 13.13 4.24
CA GLY A 120 -14.96 11.88 4.98
C GLY A 120 -13.75 11.64 5.87
N ARG A 121 -13.17 10.44 5.84
CA ARG A 121 -12.03 10.04 6.66
C ARG A 121 -11.05 9.15 5.90
N SER A 122 -9.80 9.12 6.36
CA SER A 122 -8.79 8.16 5.93
C SER A 122 -9.13 6.73 6.39
N LEU A 123 -8.39 5.74 5.89
CA LEU A 123 -8.41 4.37 6.38
C LEU A 123 -7.83 4.32 7.80
N THR A 124 -8.37 3.44 8.62
CA THR A 124 -7.96 3.29 10.03
C THR A 124 -7.32 1.94 10.29
N ALA A 125 -6.55 1.82 11.38
CA ALA A 125 -6.04 0.54 11.85
C ALA A 125 -7.16 -0.51 12.06
N ALA A 126 -8.36 -0.08 12.50
CA ALA A 126 -9.52 -0.95 12.65
C ALA A 126 -10.14 -1.39 11.30
N ASP A 127 -9.98 -0.61 10.24
CA ASP A 127 -10.39 -1.03 8.90
C ASP A 127 -9.39 -2.06 8.35
N ASN A 128 -8.10 -1.83 8.60
CA ASN A 128 -7.02 -2.71 8.17
C ASN A 128 -7.06 -4.07 8.89
N SER A 129 -7.05 -4.09 10.22
CA SER A 129 -7.10 -5.32 11.02
C SER A 129 -8.40 -6.10 10.82
N GLY A 130 -9.52 -5.40 10.61
CA GLY A 130 -10.82 -6.00 10.31
C GLY A 130 -10.97 -6.46 8.86
N LYS A 131 -9.96 -6.26 8.00
CA LYS A 131 -10.02 -6.55 6.55
C LYS A 131 -11.33 -6.02 5.93
N LYS A 132 -11.71 -4.77 6.31
CA LYS A 132 -13.00 -4.19 5.91
C LYS A 132 -13.01 -3.81 4.44
N ARG A 133 -14.14 -3.99 3.80
CA ARG A 133 -14.37 -3.57 2.42
C ARG A 133 -14.79 -2.10 2.36
N VAL A 134 -13.86 -1.22 2.67
CA VAL A 134 -13.99 0.23 2.58
C VAL A 134 -12.93 0.80 1.65
N CYS A 135 -13.21 1.96 1.05
CA CYS A 135 -12.24 2.61 0.17
C CYS A 135 -12.23 4.14 0.34
N VAL A 136 -11.10 4.71 -0.09
CA VAL A 136 -10.91 6.15 -0.27
C VAL A 136 -10.66 6.38 -1.76
N ILE A 137 -11.31 7.37 -2.36
CA ILE A 137 -11.30 7.66 -3.79
C ILE A 137 -10.80 9.09 -4.05
N ALA A 138 -10.33 9.37 -5.27
CA ALA A 138 -9.92 10.71 -5.67
C ALA A 138 -11.12 11.66 -5.84
N ASP A 139 -10.95 12.93 -5.48
CA ASP A 139 -11.96 14.01 -5.63
C ASP A 139 -12.41 14.16 -7.07
N ILE A 140 -11.50 14.15 -8.04
CA ILE A 140 -11.82 14.25 -9.48
C ILE A 140 -12.69 13.10 -9.98
N MET A 141 -12.50 11.90 -9.43
CA MET A 141 -13.36 10.74 -9.72
C MET A 141 -14.72 10.90 -9.03
N ALA A 142 -14.71 11.30 -7.75
CA ALA A 142 -15.92 11.47 -6.96
C ALA A 142 -16.86 12.53 -7.58
N GLU A 143 -16.32 13.70 -7.94
CA GLU A 143 -17.08 14.78 -8.54
C GLU A 143 -17.79 14.32 -9.83
N ARG A 144 -17.04 13.66 -10.70
CA ARG A 144 -17.56 13.21 -11.99
C ARG A 144 -18.54 12.05 -11.89
N TYR A 145 -18.14 10.95 -11.17
CA TYR A 145 -18.95 9.72 -11.12
C TYR A 145 -20.22 9.89 -10.31
N PHE A 146 -20.14 10.57 -9.17
CA PHE A 146 -21.29 10.81 -8.31
C PHE A 146 -22.14 12.01 -8.75
N ASN A 147 -21.62 12.85 -9.68
CA ASN A 147 -22.37 13.98 -10.28
C ASN A 147 -23.03 14.88 -9.21
N GLY A 148 -22.25 15.33 -8.23
CA GLY A 148 -22.67 16.20 -7.13
C GLY A 148 -23.40 15.50 -5.98
N ARG A 149 -23.59 14.17 -6.03
CA ARG A 149 -24.08 13.40 -4.88
C ARG A 149 -22.93 13.17 -3.89
N ASP A 150 -23.25 13.13 -2.61
CA ASP A 150 -22.27 12.78 -1.58
C ASP A 150 -21.80 11.32 -1.78
N PRO A 151 -20.51 11.07 -2.00
CA PRO A 151 -19.99 9.71 -2.16
C PRO A 151 -19.84 8.96 -0.84
N ILE A 152 -19.81 9.66 0.30
CA ILE A 152 -19.52 9.04 1.59
C ILE A 152 -20.68 8.14 2.01
N GLY A 153 -20.35 6.86 2.30
CA GLY A 153 -21.32 5.82 2.64
C GLY A 153 -21.92 5.09 1.44
N GLU A 154 -21.68 5.57 0.22
CA GLU A 154 -22.14 4.88 -1.00
C GLU A 154 -21.36 3.59 -1.24
N GLN A 155 -22.06 2.55 -1.69
CA GLN A 155 -21.45 1.30 -2.13
C GLN A 155 -21.11 1.37 -3.60
N ILE A 156 -19.90 0.98 -3.96
CA ILE A 156 -19.43 0.86 -5.34
C ILE A 156 -18.97 -0.57 -5.61
N SER A 157 -19.23 -1.06 -6.82
CA SER A 157 -18.78 -2.38 -7.30
C SER A 157 -17.72 -2.16 -8.37
N VAL A 158 -16.54 -2.70 -8.16
CA VAL A 158 -15.42 -2.61 -9.10
C VAL A 158 -15.27 -3.95 -9.81
N THR A 159 -15.31 -3.93 -11.13
CA THR A 159 -15.01 -5.09 -11.97
C THR A 159 -13.58 -4.98 -12.46
N THR A 160 -12.74 -5.93 -12.10
CA THR A 160 -11.33 -6.00 -12.49
C THR A 160 -11.16 -6.62 -13.88
N SER A 161 -9.96 -6.49 -14.47
CA SER A 161 -9.66 -6.98 -15.82
C SER A 161 -9.78 -8.50 -15.97
N ASP A 162 -9.65 -9.24 -14.87
CA ASP A 162 -9.86 -10.71 -14.83
C ASP A 162 -11.33 -11.11 -14.64
N GLY A 163 -12.24 -10.13 -14.54
CA GLY A 163 -13.68 -10.34 -14.35
C GLY A 163 -14.12 -10.52 -12.90
N SER A 164 -13.21 -10.40 -11.92
CA SER A 164 -13.57 -10.40 -10.51
C SER A 164 -14.38 -9.14 -10.15
N ILE A 165 -15.35 -9.27 -9.24
CA ILE A 165 -16.16 -8.14 -8.78
C ILE A 165 -15.96 -7.97 -7.28
N PHE A 166 -15.59 -6.75 -6.89
CA PHE A 166 -15.37 -6.38 -5.49
C PHE A 166 -16.25 -5.20 -5.10
N ASP A 167 -16.97 -5.37 -3.99
CA ASP A 167 -17.80 -4.30 -3.43
C ASP A 167 -17.07 -3.59 -2.29
N PHE A 168 -17.12 -2.25 -2.31
CA PHE A 168 -16.56 -1.40 -1.28
C PHE A 168 -17.53 -0.29 -0.88
N VAL A 169 -17.42 0.18 0.36
CA VAL A 169 -18.11 1.38 0.83
C VAL A 169 -17.12 2.53 0.82
N VAL A 170 -17.48 3.65 0.20
CA VAL A 170 -16.65 4.86 0.20
C VAL A 170 -16.68 5.49 1.59
N VAL A 171 -15.53 5.63 2.22
CA VAL A 171 -15.40 6.28 3.55
C VAL A 171 -14.68 7.61 3.51
N GLY A 172 -14.01 7.91 2.41
CA GLY A 172 -13.28 9.16 2.24
C GLY A 172 -13.01 9.50 0.78
N VAL A 173 -12.71 10.76 0.59
CA VAL A 173 -12.29 11.35 -0.68
C VAL A 173 -11.00 12.11 -0.41
N TYR A 174 -9.93 11.83 -1.18
CA TYR A 174 -8.67 12.56 -1.09
C TYR A 174 -8.51 13.53 -2.26
N GLU A 175 -7.71 14.59 -2.07
CA GLU A 175 -7.36 15.53 -3.13
C GLU A 175 -6.37 14.90 -4.11
N TYR A 176 -6.70 14.86 -5.40
CA TYR A 176 -5.85 14.30 -6.44
C TYR A 176 -4.57 15.12 -6.60
N ASN A 177 -3.44 14.54 -6.28
CA ASN A 177 -2.14 15.20 -6.37
C ASN A 177 -1.44 14.89 -7.70
N GLN A 178 -1.44 15.88 -8.62
CA GLN A 178 -0.82 15.74 -9.95
C GLN A 178 0.71 15.56 -9.90
N ALA A 179 1.37 15.96 -8.82
CA ALA A 179 2.80 15.76 -8.68
C ALA A 179 3.15 14.29 -8.38
N LEU A 180 2.24 13.56 -7.71
CA LEU A 180 2.40 12.16 -7.36
C LEU A 180 1.84 11.22 -8.44
N PHE A 181 0.62 11.48 -8.91
CA PHE A 181 -0.10 10.58 -9.82
C PHE A 181 -0.02 10.99 -11.29
N GLY A 182 0.69 12.07 -11.59
CA GLY A 182 0.82 12.59 -12.93
C GLY A 182 -0.21 13.67 -13.28
N LYS A 183 0.18 14.49 -14.25
CA LYS A 183 -0.70 15.55 -14.75
C LYS A 183 -1.91 14.97 -15.47
N ILE A 184 -3.05 15.58 -15.25
CA ILE A 184 -4.28 15.27 -15.98
C ILE A 184 -4.06 15.61 -17.45
N ASP A 185 -4.13 14.61 -18.33
CA ASP A 185 -4.10 14.82 -19.77
C ASP A 185 -5.46 15.33 -20.26
N PRO A 186 -5.56 16.57 -20.76
CA PRO A 186 -6.83 17.13 -21.21
C PRO A 186 -7.38 16.45 -22.49
N THR A 187 -6.57 15.66 -23.19
CA THR A 187 -7.01 14.92 -24.38
C THR A 187 -7.75 13.63 -24.05
N ILE A 188 -7.58 13.13 -22.81
CA ILE A 188 -8.29 11.96 -22.32
C ILE A 188 -9.63 12.42 -21.74
N PRO A 189 -10.79 11.90 -22.22
CA PRO A 189 -12.09 12.19 -21.61
C PRO A 189 -12.08 11.91 -20.11
N GLU A 190 -12.76 12.73 -19.32
CA GLU A 190 -12.74 12.61 -17.86
C GLU A 190 -13.13 11.22 -17.35
N LYS A 191 -14.13 10.61 -17.99
CA LYS A 191 -14.60 9.26 -17.65
C LYS A 191 -13.58 8.15 -17.92
N ASP A 192 -12.62 8.39 -18.84
CA ASP A 192 -11.60 7.42 -19.24
C ASP A 192 -10.32 7.56 -18.41
N ARG A 193 -10.20 8.64 -17.60
CA ARG A 193 -9.06 8.85 -16.70
C ARG A 193 -9.10 7.83 -15.57
N SER A 194 -7.96 7.19 -15.34
CA SER A 194 -7.79 6.27 -14.21
C SER A 194 -7.27 7.02 -12.98
N THR A 195 -7.84 6.73 -11.83
CA THR A 195 -7.40 7.27 -10.53
C THR A 195 -7.19 6.16 -9.53
N GLN A 196 -6.38 6.40 -8.50
CA GLN A 196 -6.17 5.44 -7.43
C GLN A 196 -7.42 5.35 -6.55
N MET A 197 -7.85 4.12 -6.30
CA MET A 197 -8.82 3.76 -5.30
C MET A 197 -8.11 2.98 -4.20
N MET A 198 -8.02 3.55 -3.02
CA MET A 198 -7.23 3.00 -1.92
C MET A 198 -8.11 2.21 -0.97
N VAL A 199 -7.68 1.00 -0.64
CA VAL A 199 -8.37 0.07 0.26
C VAL A 199 -7.42 -0.37 1.38
N PRO A 200 -7.89 -0.90 2.51
CA PRO A 200 -6.98 -1.42 3.55
C PRO A 200 -6.07 -2.52 2.97
N ILE A 201 -4.76 -2.46 3.25
CA ILE A 201 -3.79 -3.39 2.65
C ILE A 201 -4.08 -4.85 3.03
N GLN A 202 -4.55 -5.12 4.24
CA GLN A 202 -4.95 -6.47 4.64
C GLN A 202 -6.19 -6.96 3.87
N THR A 203 -7.04 -6.04 3.42
CA THR A 203 -8.15 -6.36 2.51
C THR A 203 -7.63 -6.73 1.13
N SER A 204 -6.66 -5.98 0.59
CA SER A 204 -6.08 -6.28 -0.73
C SER A 204 -5.41 -7.65 -0.76
N PHE A 205 -4.63 -8.00 0.27
CA PHE A 205 -4.02 -9.33 0.40
C PHE A 205 -5.07 -10.44 0.37
N LYS A 206 -6.14 -10.29 1.17
CA LYS A 206 -7.24 -11.25 1.17
C LYS A 206 -7.93 -11.39 -0.18
N LEU A 207 -8.09 -10.30 -0.92
CA LEU A 207 -8.73 -10.31 -2.25
C LEU A 207 -7.84 -10.97 -3.32
N GLN A 208 -6.52 -10.93 -3.16
CA GLN A 208 -5.57 -11.67 -4.00
C GLN A 208 -5.54 -13.18 -3.72
N GLY A 209 -6.25 -13.64 -2.70
CA GLY A 209 -6.32 -15.04 -2.34
C GLY A 209 -5.21 -15.50 -1.40
N SER A 210 -4.41 -14.58 -0.85
CA SER A 210 -3.41 -14.86 0.17
C SER A 210 -3.87 -14.33 1.53
N ASP A 211 -4.30 -15.22 2.40
CA ASP A 211 -4.63 -14.85 3.79
C ASP A 211 -3.38 -14.60 4.66
N GLN A 212 -2.19 -14.97 4.14
CA GLN A 212 -0.89 -14.87 4.82
C GLN A 212 0.08 -13.95 4.10
N ALA A 213 -0.35 -13.22 3.07
CA ALA A 213 0.50 -12.28 2.37
C ALA A 213 1.08 -11.27 3.37
N GLY A 214 2.37 -11.12 3.28
CA GLY A 214 3.15 -10.19 4.07
C GLY A 214 3.67 -9.04 3.23
N TYR A 215 4.47 -8.20 3.86
CA TYR A 215 5.07 -7.04 3.23
C TYR A 215 6.38 -7.41 2.58
N GLU A 216 6.50 -7.16 1.28
CA GLU A 216 7.77 -7.27 0.54
C GLU A 216 8.58 -5.97 0.67
N TYR A 217 7.86 -4.84 0.60
CA TYR A 217 8.43 -3.50 0.72
C TYR A 217 7.56 -2.64 1.64
N PHE A 218 8.19 -1.88 2.52
CA PHE A 218 7.53 -0.88 3.34
C PHE A 218 8.49 0.20 3.82
N ASN A 219 7.96 1.33 4.23
CA ASN A 219 8.71 2.40 4.88
C ASN A 219 8.39 2.38 6.38
N LEU A 220 9.40 2.23 7.22
CA LEU A 220 9.28 2.47 8.66
C LEU A 220 9.16 3.98 8.89
N LEU A 221 8.15 4.37 9.63
CA LEU A 221 7.92 5.75 10.03
C LEU A 221 8.51 5.95 11.42
N LEU A 222 9.56 6.78 11.49
CA LEU A 222 10.23 7.09 12.77
C LEU A 222 9.54 8.26 13.44
N THR A 223 9.54 8.26 14.77
CA THR A 223 9.04 9.38 15.55
C THR A 223 9.99 10.59 15.41
N PRO A 224 9.49 11.83 15.52
CA PRO A 224 10.34 13.04 15.42
C PRO A 224 11.46 13.14 16.46
N LEU A 225 11.37 12.37 17.53
CA LEU A 225 12.38 12.31 18.62
C LEU A 225 13.40 11.19 18.43
N ALA A 226 13.18 10.29 17.44
CA ALA A 226 14.13 9.21 17.16
C ALA A 226 15.42 9.81 16.60
N ASP A 227 16.54 9.56 17.27
CA ASP A 227 17.86 9.79 16.70
C ASP A 227 18.06 8.71 15.62
N VAL A 228 18.04 9.15 14.36
CA VAL A 228 18.19 8.27 13.20
C VAL A 228 19.46 7.42 13.29
N ASP A 229 20.51 7.93 13.96
CA ASP A 229 21.76 7.20 14.18
C ASP A 229 21.61 6.08 15.24
N GLN A 230 20.65 6.19 16.18
CA GLN A 230 20.37 5.13 17.15
C GLN A 230 19.46 4.03 16.59
N ALA A 231 18.44 4.39 15.83
CA ALA A 231 17.52 3.42 15.23
C ALA A 231 18.20 2.47 14.22
N THR A 232 19.41 2.82 13.75
CA THR A 232 20.18 2.00 12.80
C THR A 232 21.20 1.08 13.45
N ASN A 233 21.37 1.12 14.79
CA ASN A 233 22.36 0.33 15.52
C ASN A 233 21.77 -0.84 16.36
N HIS A 234 20.48 -1.10 16.25
CA HIS A 234 19.76 -2.23 16.84
C HIS A 234 19.26 -3.19 15.74
#